data_c32b8639ab625208d0353e95dbf82519
#
_entry.id   c32b8639ab625208d0353e95dbf82519
#
_cell.length_a   1.000
_cell.length_b   1.000
_cell.length_c   1.000
_cell.angle_alpha   90.00
_cell.angle_beta   90.00
_cell.angle_gamma   90.00
#
_symmetry.space_group_name_H-M   'P 1'
#
loop_
_entity.id
_entity.type
_entity.pdbx_description
1 polymer ?
#
loop_
_entity_poly.entity_id
_entity_poly.type
_entity_poly.pdbx_seq_one_letter_code
_entity_poly.pdbx_strand_id
1 'polypeptide(L)'
;MPKLDDQISTLQEKLQQLKLRQQRLDARKQAMNAHRERKAGTRRKILVGAMVLDKVERGEIDAEQFRRWLNEALSRTEDRALFGLAATTAATDVI
;
A
#
# COMPACT_ATOMS: atom_id res chain seq x y z
N MET A 1 10.90 55.33 9.70
CA MET A 1 9.79 54.40 9.95
C MET A 1 9.33 53.76 8.68
N PRO A 2 9.10 52.45 8.69
CA PRO A 2 8.57 51.81 7.51
C PRO A 2 7.17 52.36 7.21
N LYS A 3 6.88 52.58 5.96
CA LYS A 3 5.59 53.06 5.50
C LYS A 3 4.55 51.95 5.74
N LEU A 4 3.28 52.34 5.81
CA LEU A 4 2.17 51.40 6.00
C LEU A 4 2.17 50.32 4.94
N ASP A 5 2.49 50.66 3.68
CA ASP A 5 2.58 49.71 2.57
C ASP A 5 3.68 48.67 2.81
N ASP A 6 4.82 49.08 3.40
CA ASP A 6 5.91 48.15 3.73
C ASP A 6 5.49 47.21 4.85
N GLN A 7 4.73 47.68 5.82
CA GLN A 7 4.19 46.86 6.90
C GLN A 7 3.21 45.83 6.37
N ILE A 8 2.35 46.22 5.45
CA ILE A 8 1.39 45.31 4.80
C ILE A 8 2.12 44.24 4.01
N SER A 9 3.14 44.64 3.23
CA SER A 9 3.96 43.68 2.46
C SER A 9 4.65 42.67 3.37
N THR A 10 5.20 43.13 4.49
CA THR A 10 5.86 42.27 5.47
C THR A 10 4.88 41.24 6.07
N LEU A 11 3.68 41.72 6.42
CA LEU A 11 2.62 40.86 6.96
C LEU A 11 2.16 39.82 5.92
N GLN A 12 2.03 40.23 4.66
CA GLN A 12 1.66 39.31 3.57
C GLN A 12 2.72 38.25 3.36
N GLU A 13 4.01 38.61 3.42
CA GLU A 13 5.11 37.66 3.32
C GLU A 13 5.08 36.64 4.46
N LYS A 14 4.87 37.12 5.70
CA LYS A 14 4.77 36.24 6.86
C LYS A 14 3.59 35.30 6.74
N LEU A 15 2.45 35.79 6.29
CA LEU A 15 1.26 34.98 6.08
C LEU A 15 1.52 33.90 5.04
N GLN A 16 2.18 34.25 3.94
CA GLN A 16 2.55 33.30 2.90
C GLN A 16 3.48 32.22 3.43
N GLN A 17 4.48 32.59 4.21
CA GLN A 17 5.41 31.66 4.83
C GLN A 17 4.69 30.69 5.78
N LEU A 18 3.77 31.21 6.59
CA LEU A 18 2.98 30.39 7.50
C LEU A 18 2.08 29.40 6.75
N LYS A 19 1.46 29.85 5.67
CA LYS A 19 0.65 28.96 4.82
C LYS A 19 1.48 27.83 4.21
N LEU A 20 2.65 28.17 3.69
CA LEU A 20 3.55 27.16 3.12
C LEU A 20 4.01 26.16 4.17
N ARG A 21 4.33 26.64 5.37
CA ARG A 21 4.71 25.79 6.49
C ARG A 21 3.58 24.85 6.88
N GLN A 22 2.35 25.36 6.95
CA GLN A 22 1.16 24.58 7.25
C GLN A 22 0.94 23.49 6.21
N GLN A 23 1.06 23.83 4.92
CA GLN A 23 0.92 22.88 3.82
C GLN A 23 1.95 21.75 3.91
N ARG A 24 3.20 22.08 4.26
CA ARG A 24 4.26 21.08 4.43
C ARG A 24 3.97 20.14 5.59
N LEU A 25 3.49 20.68 6.72
CA LEU A 25 3.13 19.86 7.89
C LEU A 25 1.97 18.93 7.57
N ASP A 26 0.96 19.44 6.87
CA ASP A 26 -0.20 18.65 6.47
C ASP A 26 0.20 17.54 5.50
N ALA A 27 1.05 17.86 4.53
CA ALA A 27 1.57 16.87 3.59
C ALA A 27 2.35 15.76 4.29
N ARG A 28 3.17 16.09 5.29
CA ARG A 28 3.90 15.11 6.09
C ARG A 28 2.95 14.22 6.87
N LYS A 29 1.92 14.81 7.49
CA LYS A 29 0.90 14.06 8.23
C LYS A 29 0.19 13.06 7.33
N GLN A 30 -0.24 13.50 6.16
CA GLN A 30 -0.91 12.66 5.19
C GLN A 30 -0.01 11.52 4.71
N ALA A 31 1.27 11.81 4.44
CA ALA A 31 2.23 10.79 4.03
C ALA A 31 2.45 9.76 5.13
N MET A 32 2.58 10.19 6.39
CA MET A 32 2.73 9.30 7.53
C MET A 32 1.50 8.41 7.72
N ASN A 33 0.31 8.99 7.62
CA ASN A 33 -0.94 8.25 7.76
C ASN A 33 -1.10 7.22 6.64
N ALA A 34 -0.79 7.61 5.40
CA ALA A 34 -0.82 6.69 4.27
C ALA A 34 0.17 5.53 4.46
N HIS A 35 1.35 5.83 4.99
CA HIS A 35 2.36 4.81 5.27
C HIS A 35 1.89 3.83 6.36
N ARG A 36 1.30 4.34 7.44
CA ARG A 36 0.72 3.52 8.50
C ARG A 36 -0.39 2.62 7.98
N GLU A 37 -1.26 3.17 7.12
CA GLU A 37 -2.35 2.41 6.52
C GLU A 37 -1.83 1.29 5.62
N ARG A 38 -0.79 1.57 4.82
CA ARG A 38 -0.17 0.53 3.98
C ARG A 38 0.46 -0.57 4.83
N LYS A 39 1.15 -0.20 5.91
CA LYS A 39 1.74 -1.17 6.85
C LYS A 39 0.66 -2.02 7.51
N ALA A 40 -0.40 -1.40 7.99
CA ALA A 40 -1.53 -2.10 8.61
C ALA A 40 -2.20 -3.03 7.61
N GLY A 41 -2.41 -2.58 6.38
CA GLY A 41 -2.96 -3.40 5.32
C GLY A 41 -2.11 -4.62 5.00
N THR A 42 -0.79 -4.43 4.89
CA THR A 42 0.16 -5.52 4.68
C THR A 42 0.13 -6.50 5.85
N ARG A 43 0.12 -5.99 7.08
CA ARG A 43 0.06 -6.82 8.27
C ARG A 43 -1.21 -7.67 8.31
N ARG A 44 -2.35 -7.06 7.98
CA ARG A 44 -3.63 -7.79 7.89
C ARG A 44 -3.55 -8.95 6.89
N LYS A 45 -2.96 -8.69 5.72
CA LYS A 45 -2.80 -9.72 4.68
C LYS A 45 -1.90 -10.87 5.16
N ILE A 46 -0.81 -10.54 5.84
CA ILE A 46 0.11 -11.54 6.39
C ILE A 46 -0.62 -12.41 7.43
N LEU A 47 -1.36 -11.80 8.34
CA LEU A 47 -2.08 -12.51 9.39
C LEU A 47 -3.18 -13.41 8.81
N VAL A 48 -3.94 -12.90 7.84
CA VAL A 48 -4.99 -13.68 7.17
C VAL A 48 -4.35 -14.83 6.39
N GLY A 49 -3.26 -14.57 5.67
CA GLY A 49 -2.54 -15.61 4.94
C GLY A 49 -2.03 -16.71 5.84
N ALA A 50 -1.41 -16.35 6.95
CA ALA A 50 -0.92 -17.31 7.95
C ALA A 50 -2.05 -18.17 8.52
N MET A 51 -3.19 -17.55 8.83
CA MET A 51 -4.38 -18.25 9.33
C MET A 51 -4.91 -19.23 8.29
N VAL A 52 -5.02 -18.80 7.04
CA VAL A 52 -5.54 -19.66 5.95
C VAL A 52 -4.61 -20.84 5.71
N LEU A 53 -3.30 -20.62 5.67
CA LEU A 53 -2.30 -21.68 5.51
C LEU A 53 -2.38 -22.70 6.64
N ASP A 54 -2.55 -22.23 7.88
CA ASP A 54 -2.71 -23.09 9.03
C ASP A 54 -3.96 -23.98 8.91
N LYS A 55 -5.07 -23.40 8.46
CA LYS A 55 -6.32 -24.13 8.23
C LYS A 55 -6.18 -25.18 7.14
N VAL A 56 -5.42 -24.89 6.08
CA VAL A 56 -5.15 -25.86 5.01
C VAL A 56 -4.33 -27.02 5.56
N GLU A 57 -3.30 -26.75 6.35
CA GLU A 57 -2.45 -27.77 6.98
C GLU A 57 -3.23 -28.68 7.93
N ARG A 58 -4.21 -28.14 8.64
CA ARG A 58 -5.07 -28.91 9.54
C ARG A 58 -6.18 -29.69 8.82
N GLY A 59 -6.31 -29.49 7.50
CA GLY A 59 -7.38 -30.11 6.74
C GLY A 59 -8.75 -29.45 6.89
N GLU A 60 -8.83 -28.30 7.52
CA GLU A 60 -10.09 -27.54 7.66
C GLU A 60 -10.50 -26.87 6.35
N ILE A 61 -9.52 -26.59 5.49
CA ILE A 61 -9.74 -26.12 4.11
C ILE A 61 -9.16 -27.18 3.19
N ASP A 62 -9.93 -27.56 2.17
CA ASP A 62 -9.49 -28.54 1.18
C ASP A 62 -8.27 -28.01 0.42
N ALA A 63 -7.18 -28.75 0.46
CA ALA A 63 -5.91 -28.38 -0.17
C ALA A 63 -6.02 -28.18 -1.68
N GLU A 64 -6.82 -29.00 -2.36
CA GLU A 64 -7.04 -28.87 -3.81
C GLU A 64 -7.83 -27.64 -4.15
N GLN A 65 -8.84 -27.32 -3.37
CA GLN A 65 -9.63 -26.10 -3.55
C GLN A 65 -8.77 -24.86 -3.31
N PHE A 66 -7.95 -24.89 -2.27
CA PHE A 66 -7.01 -23.82 -1.98
C PHE A 66 -6.02 -23.61 -3.13
N ARG A 67 -5.51 -24.70 -3.68
CA ARG A 67 -4.59 -24.66 -4.83
C ARG A 67 -5.27 -24.06 -6.06
N ARG A 68 -6.53 -24.36 -6.29
CA ARG A 68 -7.32 -23.76 -7.38
C ARG A 68 -7.47 -22.26 -7.18
N TRP A 69 -7.77 -21.83 -5.95
CA TRP A 69 -7.86 -20.39 -5.63
C TRP A 69 -6.55 -19.68 -5.90
N LEU A 70 -5.43 -20.26 -5.49
CA LEU A 70 -4.11 -19.71 -5.76
C LEU A 70 -3.84 -19.63 -7.25
N ASN A 71 -4.18 -20.65 -7.98
CA ASN A 71 -3.98 -20.73 -9.43
C ASN A 71 -4.74 -19.62 -10.16
N GLU A 72 -5.95 -19.30 -9.71
CA GLU A 72 -6.78 -18.23 -10.26
C GLU A 72 -6.30 -16.85 -9.85
N ALA A 73 -5.85 -16.71 -8.61
CA ALA A 73 -5.51 -15.42 -8.03
C ALA A 73 -4.10 -14.94 -8.39
N LEU A 74 -3.15 -15.85 -8.52
CA LEU A 74 -1.74 -15.52 -8.75
C LEU A 74 -1.43 -15.45 -10.24
N SER A 75 -0.96 -14.28 -10.68
CA SER A 75 -0.57 -14.05 -12.07
C SER A 75 0.94 -13.99 -12.28
N ARG A 76 1.67 -13.53 -11.26
CA ARG A 76 3.14 -13.40 -11.36
C ARG A 76 3.82 -14.74 -11.27
N THR A 77 4.75 -14.99 -12.18
CA THR A 77 5.54 -16.23 -12.21
C THR A 77 6.27 -16.48 -10.89
N GLU A 78 6.84 -15.44 -10.30
CA GLU A 78 7.57 -15.53 -9.04
C GLU A 78 6.67 -15.96 -7.87
N ASP A 79 5.47 -15.41 -7.81
CA ASP A 79 4.50 -15.74 -6.77
C ASP A 79 3.99 -17.17 -6.94
N ARG A 80 3.72 -17.56 -8.17
CA ARG A 80 3.26 -18.90 -8.50
C ARG A 80 4.32 -19.96 -8.15
N ALA A 81 5.58 -19.64 -8.37
CA ALA A 81 6.70 -20.54 -8.05
C ALA A 81 6.78 -20.85 -6.55
N LEU A 82 6.42 -19.90 -5.69
CA LEU A 82 6.40 -20.09 -4.24
C LEU A 82 5.46 -21.21 -3.79
N PHE A 83 4.42 -21.48 -4.59
CA PHE A 83 3.41 -22.50 -4.30
C PHE A 83 3.52 -23.70 -5.24
N GLY A 84 4.60 -23.77 -6.00
CA GLY A 84 4.80 -24.87 -6.94
C GLY A 84 3.82 -24.87 -8.11
N LEU A 85 3.26 -23.71 -8.46
CA LEU A 85 2.36 -23.57 -9.59
C LEU A 85 3.14 -23.30 -10.87
N ALA A 86 2.64 -23.82 -11.98
CA ALA A 86 3.20 -23.54 -13.29
C ALA A 86 3.07 -22.06 -13.66
N ALA A 87 3.93 -21.57 -14.55
CA ALA A 87 3.82 -20.22 -15.11
C ALA A 87 2.43 -20.03 -15.71
N THR A 88 1.96 -18.77 -15.71
CA THR A 88 0.63 -18.47 -16.22
C THR A 88 0.49 -18.85 -17.70
N THR A 89 -0.60 -19.50 -18.04
CA THR A 89 -0.90 -19.89 -19.40
C THR A 89 -1.06 -18.70 -20.34
N ALA A 90 -1.37 -17.53 -19.80
CA ALA A 90 -1.44 -16.31 -20.59
C ALA A 90 -0.14 -16.00 -21.34
N ALA A 91 1.01 -16.37 -20.77
CA ALA A 91 2.30 -16.22 -21.43
C ALA A 91 2.47 -17.22 -22.59
N THR A 92 1.78 -18.32 -22.51
CA THR A 92 1.82 -19.38 -23.53
C THR A 92 0.82 -19.13 -24.64
N ASP A 93 -0.31 -18.54 -24.31
CA ASP A 93 -1.41 -18.30 -25.25
C ASP A 93 -1.11 -17.17 -26.23
N VAL A 94 -0.07 -16.41 -26.00
CA VAL A 94 0.34 -15.30 -26.85
C VAL A 94 1.13 -15.73 -28.07
N ILE A 95 1.43 -16.97 -28.16
CA ILE A 95 2.24 -17.51 -29.25
C ILE A 95 1.45 -17.58 -30.60
#